data_f88f57a80ccf24b9a81a0103830ae017
#
_entry.id   f88f57a80ccf24b9a81a0103830ae017
#
_cell.length_a   1.000
_cell.length_b   1.000
_cell.length_c   1.000
_cell.angle_alpha   90.00
_cell.angle_beta   90.00
_cell.angle_gamma   90.00
#
_symmetry.space_group_name_H-M   'P 1'
#
loop_
_entity.id
_entity.type
_entity.pdbx_description
1 polymer ?
#
loop_
_entity_poly.entity_id
_entity_poly.type
_entity_poly.pdbx_seq_one_letter_code
_entity_poly.pdbx_strand_id
1 'polypeptide(L)'
;RMHFQTECPMTELCKRFTKIYYPDSRYYKNKIDSIVNTYNVSYNDKEDMEQYLIHSVEYPSGKAWDCQIDYSYEYDEHDNWVVLKLYCSELRKLLGDFIIIQKDAEGKTYTEDRRVISYYETEVGNEEIHKEQKIK
;
A
#
# COMPACT_ATOMS: atom_id res chain seq x y z
N ARG A 1 4.04 -12.76 17.50
CA ARG A 1 3.43 -13.64 16.50
C ARG A 1 2.38 -12.92 15.67
N MET A 2 2.29 -13.32 14.44
CA MET A 2 1.31 -12.77 13.49
C MET A 2 0.51 -13.93 12.89
N HIS A 3 -0.81 -13.80 12.88
CA HIS A 3 -1.70 -14.66 12.11
C HIS A 3 -2.30 -13.88 10.97
N PHE A 4 -2.37 -14.51 9.81
CA PHE A 4 -2.90 -13.91 8.60
C PHE A 4 -4.14 -14.68 8.14
N GLN A 5 -5.23 -13.95 7.93
CA GLN A 5 -6.46 -14.49 7.36
C GLN A 5 -6.86 -13.65 6.17
N THR A 6 -7.25 -14.32 5.08
CA THR A 6 -7.73 -13.64 3.87
C THR A 6 -9.04 -14.27 3.40
N GLU A 7 -9.95 -13.43 2.93
CA GLU A 7 -11.21 -13.85 2.32
C GLU A 7 -11.11 -13.91 0.79
N CYS A 8 -9.90 -13.84 0.25
CA CYS A 8 -9.70 -13.74 -1.20
C CYS A 8 -9.45 -15.10 -1.83
N PRO A 9 -10.14 -15.45 -2.93
CA PRO A 9 -9.75 -16.56 -3.79
C PRO A 9 -8.34 -16.34 -4.35
N MET A 10 -7.59 -17.40 -4.56
CA MET A 10 -6.20 -17.32 -5.06
C MET A 10 -6.08 -16.74 -6.48
N THR A 11 -7.17 -16.72 -7.23
CA THR A 11 -7.22 -16.26 -8.63
C THR A 11 -7.70 -14.83 -8.80
N GLU A 12 -8.07 -14.15 -7.71
CA GLU A 12 -8.60 -12.80 -7.73
C GLU A 12 -7.74 -11.86 -6.90
N LEU A 13 -7.81 -10.56 -7.20
CA LEU A 13 -7.20 -9.53 -6.39
C LEU A 13 -7.84 -9.52 -4.99
N CYS A 14 -6.99 -9.51 -3.97
CA CYS A 14 -7.46 -9.53 -2.60
C CYS A 14 -8.03 -8.17 -2.20
N LYS A 15 -9.32 -8.12 -1.88
CA LYS A 15 -10.03 -6.89 -1.49
C LYS A 15 -10.16 -6.74 0.01
N ARG A 16 -10.07 -7.82 0.76
CA ARG A 16 -10.19 -7.78 2.21
C ARG A 16 -9.37 -8.88 2.86
N PHE A 17 -8.64 -8.51 3.92
CA PHE A 17 -7.89 -9.48 4.72
C PHE A 17 -7.70 -8.96 6.14
N THR A 18 -7.39 -9.87 7.05
CA THR A 18 -7.18 -9.57 8.46
C THR A 18 -5.82 -10.10 8.89
N LYS A 19 -5.08 -9.29 9.64
CA LYS A 19 -3.84 -9.70 10.31
C LYS A 19 -4.01 -9.54 11.81
N ILE A 20 -3.61 -10.54 12.57
CA ILE A 20 -3.66 -10.52 14.03
C ILE A 20 -2.24 -10.57 14.55
N TYR A 21 -1.87 -9.58 15.37
CA TYR A 21 -0.56 -9.49 16.01
C TYR A 21 -0.72 -9.81 17.49
N TYR A 22 0.21 -10.60 18.02
CA TYR A 22 0.31 -10.88 19.45
C TYR A 22 1.61 -10.28 19.96
N PRO A 23 1.58 -9.02 20.49
CA PRO A 23 2.79 -8.36 20.96
C PRO A 23 3.43 -9.13 22.11
N ASP A 24 4.76 -9.10 22.17
CA ASP A 24 5.48 -9.69 23.30
C ASP A 24 5.31 -8.77 24.52
N SER A 25 4.69 -9.28 25.57
CA SER A 25 4.40 -8.54 26.79
C SER A 25 5.64 -7.97 27.49
N ARG A 26 6.84 -8.48 27.20
CA ARG A 26 8.09 -7.96 27.74
C ARG A 26 8.44 -6.56 27.22
N TYR A 27 7.96 -6.19 26.06
CA TYR A 27 8.24 -4.92 25.41
C TYR A 27 7.13 -3.89 25.58
N TYR A 28 5.96 -4.29 26.05
CA TYR A 28 4.81 -3.39 26.18
C TYR A 28 4.40 -3.29 27.63
N LYS A 29 4.59 -2.11 28.21
CA LYS A 29 4.17 -1.80 29.59
C LYS A 29 2.65 -1.81 29.76
N ASN A 30 1.92 -1.55 28.69
CA ASN A 30 0.48 -1.66 28.66
C ASN A 30 0.12 -3.07 28.21
N LYS A 31 -0.78 -3.71 28.92
CA LYS A 31 -1.21 -5.08 28.64
C LYS A 31 -2.02 -5.14 27.36
N ILE A 32 -1.32 -5.21 26.22
CA ILE A 32 -1.93 -5.46 24.92
C ILE A 32 -1.83 -6.96 24.66
N ASP A 33 -2.97 -7.63 24.61
CA ASP A 33 -3.02 -9.06 24.30
C ASP A 33 -2.94 -9.32 22.82
N SER A 34 -3.65 -8.51 22.02
CA SER A 34 -3.65 -8.65 20.58
C SER A 34 -3.99 -7.33 19.90
N ILE A 35 -3.56 -7.22 18.65
CA ILE A 35 -3.92 -6.13 17.74
C ILE A 35 -4.51 -6.78 16.49
N VAL A 36 -5.75 -6.43 16.17
CA VAL A 36 -6.46 -6.94 14.98
C VAL A 36 -6.55 -5.84 13.97
N ASN A 37 -5.91 -6.04 12.83
CA ASN A 37 -5.95 -5.12 11.70
C ASN A 37 -6.80 -5.72 10.59
N THR A 38 -7.83 -5.00 10.18
CA THR A 38 -8.64 -5.35 9.01
C THR A 38 -8.31 -4.39 7.89
N TYR A 39 -8.02 -4.93 6.72
CA TYR A 39 -7.62 -4.19 5.54
C TYR A 39 -8.67 -4.36 4.46
N ASN A 40 -9.08 -3.25 3.86
CA ASN A 40 -9.95 -3.24 2.69
C ASN A 40 -9.22 -2.54 1.56
N VAL A 41 -9.13 -3.17 0.41
CA VAL A 41 -8.37 -2.69 -0.73
C VAL A 41 -9.29 -2.56 -1.94
N SER A 42 -9.24 -1.43 -2.61
CA SER A 42 -9.90 -1.23 -3.90
C SER A 42 -8.84 -1.09 -4.99
N TYR A 43 -9.19 -1.53 -6.17
CA TYR A 43 -8.31 -1.51 -7.34
C TYR A 43 -8.94 -0.72 -8.46
N ASN A 44 -8.11 -0.06 -9.26
CA ASN A 44 -8.59 0.61 -10.46
C ASN A 44 -8.76 -0.40 -11.62
N ASP A 45 -9.17 0.07 -12.79
CA ASP A 45 -9.39 -0.76 -13.97
C ASP A 45 -8.10 -1.38 -14.53
N LYS A 46 -6.92 -0.92 -14.09
CA LYS A 46 -5.61 -1.48 -14.43
C LYS A 46 -5.07 -2.44 -13.36
N GLU A 47 -5.91 -2.82 -12.40
CA GLU A 47 -5.58 -3.72 -11.30
C GLU A 47 -4.51 -3.19 -10.34
N ASP A 48 -4.29 -1.87 -10.31
CA ASP A 48 -3.45 -1.22 -9.33
C ASP A 48 -4.27 -0.74 -8.15
N MET A 49 -3.69 -0.76 -6.95
CA MET A 49 -4.39 -0.31 -5.74
C MET A 49 -4.79 1.15 -5.86
N GLU A 50 -6.08 1.43 -5.65
CA GLU A 50 -6.64 2.77 -5.69
C GLU A 50 -6.86 3.33 -4.29
N GLN A 51 -7.30 2.48 -3.36
CA GLN A 51 -7.54 2.86 -1.98
C GLN A 51 -7.23 1.71 -1.04
N TYR A 52 -6.67 2.04 0.10
CA TYR A 52 -6.31 1.10 1.14
C TYR A 52 -6.85 1.61 2.47
N LEU A 53 -7.80 0.88 3.05
CA LEU A 53 -8.40 1.22 4.34
C LEU A 53 -7.88 0.25 5.39
N ILE A 54 -7.40 0.79 6.49
CA ILE A 54 -6.91 0.02 7.63
C ILE A 54 -7.79 0.35 8.83
N HIS A 55 -8.37 -0.67 9.44
CA HIS A 55 -9.05 -0.58 10.73
C HIS A 55 -8.28 -1.41 11.74
N SER A 56 -7.79 -0.78 12.78
CA SER A 56 -6.95 -1.42 13.80
C SER A 56 -7.63 -1.35 15.15
N VAL A 57 -7.68 -2.48 15.86
CA VAL A 57 -8.25 -2.58 17.20
C VAL A 57 -7.27 -3.26 18.13
N GLU A 58 -6.99 -2.61 19.25
CA GLU A 58 -6.19 -3.20 20.35
C GLU A 58 -7.10 -3.89 21.34
N TYR A 59 -6.66 -5.03 21.87
CA TYR A 59 -7.35 -5.76 22.92
C TYR A 59 -6.42 -5.95 24.12
N PRO A 60 -6.94 -5.92 25.35
CA PRO A 60 -8.36 -5.87 25.73
C PRO A 60 -9.00 -4.48 25.76
N SER A 61 -8.22 -3.41 25.52
CA SER A 61 -8.73 -2.03 25.68
C SER A 61 -9.87 -1.67 24.72
N GLY A 62 -9.90 -2.28 23.54
CA GLY A 62 -10.85 -1.93 22.49
C GLY A 62 -10.53 -0.62 21.78
N LYS A 63 -9.37 -0.03 22.02
CA LYS A 63 -8.95 1.18 21.29
C LYS A 63 -8.84 0.89 19.80
N ALA A 64 -9.48 1.73 18.99
CA ALA A 64 -9.51 1.57 17.56
C ALA A 64 -9.03 2.83 16.86
N TRP A 65 -8.43 2.65 15.68
CA TRP A 65 -8.11 3.75 14.78
C TRP A 65 -8.27 3.30 13.35
N ASP A 66 -8.51 4.25 12.48
CA ASP A 66 -8.70 4.03 11.06
C ASP A 66 -7.71 4.87 10.27
N CYS A 67 -7.22 4.32 9.16
CA CYS A 67 -6.37 5.04 8.24
C CYS A 67 -6.83 4.76 6.82
N GLN A 68 -6.86 5.80 6.01
CA GLN A 68 -7.15 5.72 4.59
C GLN A 68 -5.96 6.19 3.79
N ILE A 69 -5.55 5.38 2.85
CA ILE A 69 -4.48 5.69 1.90
C ILE A 69 -5.08 5.68 0.51
N ASP A 70 -4.94 6.78 -0.21
CA ASP A 70 -5.38 6.91 -1.59
C ASP A 70 -4.16 6.94 -2.50
N TYR A 71 -4.22 6.17 -3.58
CA TYR A 71 -3.16 6.06 -4.57
C TYR A 71 -3.60 6.73 -5.86
N SER A 72 -2.71 7.52 -6.45
CA SER A 72 -2.91 8.16 -7.73
C SER A 72 -1.74 7.81 -8.66
N TYR A 73 -2.03 7.47 -9.89
CA TYR A 73 -1.04 6.99 -10.85
C TYR A 73 -1.05 7.84 -12.11
N GLU A 74 0.13 8.02 -12.68
CA GLU A 74 0.30 8.42 -14.08
C GLU A 74 0.88 7.22 -14.82
N TYR A 75 0.28 6.88 -15.95
CA TYR A 75 0.64 5.70 -16.75
C TYR A 75 1.33 6.12 -18.03
N ASP A 76 2.23 5.26 -18.51
CA ASP A 76 2.80 5.41 -19.83
C ASP A 76 1.88 4.80 -20.91
N GLU A 77 2.30 4.83 -22.18
CA GLU A 77 1.54 4.26 -23.30
C GLU A 77 1.34 2.75 -23.25
N HIS A 78 2.10 2.05 -22.41
CA HIS A 78 2.00 0.59 -22.18
C HIS A 78 1.20 0.24 -20.93
N ASP A 79 0.49 1.20 -20.33
CA ASP A 79 -0.29 1.04 -19.10
C ASP A 79 0.54 0.63 -17.88
N ASN A 80 1.80 1.03 -17.84
CA ASN A 80 2.65 0.89 -16.67
C ASN A 80 2.74 2.23 -15.95
N TRP A 81 2.60 2.23 -14.62
CA TRP A 81 2.70 3.48 -13.90
C TRP A 81 4.15 3.99 -13.90
N VAL A 82 4.30 5.26 -14.08
CA VAL A 82 5.58 5.97 -14.04
C VAL A 82 5.64 6.98 -12.90
N VAL A 83 4.49 7.44 -12.44
CA VAL A 83 4.35 8.27 -11.24
C VAL A 83 3.30 7.66 -10.34
N LEU A 84 3.64 7.48 -9.08
CA LEU A 84 2.73 7.02 -8.03
C LEU A 84 2.72 8.08 -6.93
N LYS A 85 1.53 8.59 -6.62
CA LYS A 85 1.31 9.46 -5.47
C LYS A 85 0.49 8.72 -4.42
N LEU A 86 0.95 8.78 -3.20
CA LEU A 86 0.32 8.16 -2.06
C LEU A 86 -0.14 9.26 -1.12
N TYR A 87 -1.45 9.40 -0.99
CA TYR A 87 -2.09 10.41 -0.15
C TYR A 87 -2.54 9.80 1.16
N CYS A 88 -2.13 10.38 2.26
CA CYS A 88 -2.58 10.01 3.58
C CYS A 88 -2.34 11.18 4.54
N SER A 89 -3.27 11.42 5.45
CA SER A 89 -3.13 12.47 6.47
C SER A 89 -2.05 12.16 7.50
N GLU A 90 -1.69 10.88 7.65
CA GLU A 90 -0.75 10.40 8.67
C GLU A 90 0.50 9.74 8.08
N LEU A 91 1.03 10.29 6.97
CA LEU A 91 2.16 9.70 6.24
C LEU A 91 3.38 9.44 7.12
N ARG A 92 3.77 10.39 7.98
CA ARG A 92 4.94 10.22 8.85
C ARG A 92 4.77 9.10 9.86
N LYS A 93 3.57 8.95 10.39
CA LYS A 93 3.24 7.90 11.33
C LYS A 93 3.30 6.52 10.71
N LEU A 94 2.89 6.41 9.43
CA LEU A 94 2.89 5.16 8.69
C LEU A 94 4.26 4.79 8.12
N LEU A 95 4.98 5.76 7.56
CA LEU A 95 6.18 5.54 6.76
C LEU A 95 7.47 6.03 7.42
N GLY A 96 7.36 6.72 8.57
CA GLY A 96 8.50 7.23 9.31
C GLY A 96 8.95 8.62 8.89
N ASP A 97 10.00 9.12 9.54
CA ASP A 97 10.46 10.50 9.38
C ASP A 97 11.38 10.73 8.16
N PHE A 98 11.79 9.66 7.50
CA PHE A 98 12.75 9.74 6.40
C PHE A 98 12.15 9.97 5.03
N ILE A 99 10.83 10.02 4.92
CA ILE A 99 10.16 10.27 3.65
C ILE A 99 9.98 11.75 3.39
N ILE A 100 10.01 12.11 2.12
CA ILE A 100 9.72 13.47 1.68
C ILE A 100 8.21 13.59 1.50
N ILE A 101 7.60 14.46 2.29
CA ILE A 101 6.16 14.74 2.22
C ILE A 101 5.95 16.04 1.47
N GLN A 102 5.07 16.01 0.48
CA GLN A 102 4.69 17.15 -0.32
C GLN A 102 3.23 17.53 -0.04
N LYS A 103 2.85 18.72 -0.44
CA LYS A 103 1.46 19.19 -0.41
C LYS A 103 1.03 19.57 -1.81
N ASP A 104 -0.17 19.15 -2.20
CA ASP A 104 -0.76 19.57 -3.46
C ASP A 104 -1.40 20.96 -3.35
N ALA A 105 -2.00 21.44 -4.45
CA ALA A 105 -2.65 22.75 -4.51
C ALA A 105 -3.81 22.90 -3.52
N GLU A 106 -4.42 21.80 -3.09
CA GLU A 106 -5.52 21.75 -2.12
C GLU A 106 -5.04 21.58 -0.68
N GLY A 107 -3.71 21.50 -0.46
CA GLY A 107 -3.12 21.31 0.86
C GLY A 107 -3.08 19.86 1.33
N LYS A 108 -3.44 18.88 0.50
CA LYS A 108 -3.35 17.47 0.84
C LYS A 108 -1.91 17.00 0.82
N THR A 109 -1.53 16.25 1.84
CA THR A 109 -0.18 15.68 1.94
C THR A 109 -0.06 14.39 1.14
N TYR A 110 1.05 14.24 0.44
CA TYR A 110 1.35 13.03 -0.32
C TYR A 110 2.85 12.78 -0.39
N THR A 111 3.21 11.55 -0.72
CA THR A 111 4.56 11.19 -1.15
C THR A 111 4.50 10.71 -2.60
N GLU A 112 5.59 10.91 -3.33
CA GLU A 112 5.65 10.60 -4.77
C GLU A 112 6.80 9.68 -5.08
N ASP A 113 6.50 8.63 -5.84
CA ASP A 113 7.50 7.74 -6.41
C ASP A 113 7.45 7.88 -7.93
N ARG A 114 8.64 8.00 -8.53
CA ARG A 114 8.80 8.05 -9.98
C ARG A 114 9.69 6.92 -10.43
N ARG A 115 9.35 6.30 -11.55
CA ARG A 115 10.18 5.27 -12.14
C ARG A 115 10.32 5.49 -13.64
N VAL A 116 11.44 5.02 -14.16
CA VAL A 116 11.70 4.99 -15.60
C VAL A 116 11.66 3.54 -16.05
N ILE A 117 10.89 3.26 -17.07
CA ILE A 117 10.75 1.92 -17.64
C ILE A 117 11.31 1.96 -19.05
N SER A 118 12.25 1.05 -19.34
CA SER A 118 12.79 0.86 -20.68
C SER A 118 12.21 -0.40 -21.29
N TYR A 119 11.85 -0.32 -22.57
CA TYR A 119 11.27 -1.43 -23.31
C TYR A 119 12.25 -1.86 -24.39
N TYR A 120 12.52 -3.17 -24.45
CA TYR A 120 13.37 -3.75 -25.47
C TYR A 120 12.52 -4.57 -26.42
N GLU A 121 12.63 -4.28 -27.72
CA GLU A 121 12.03 -5.11 -28.75
C GLU A 121 13.02 -6.21 -29.14
N THR A 122 12.56 -7.45 -29.17
CA THR A 122 13.37 -8.56 -29.66
C THR A 122 13.28 -8.64 -31.18
N GLU A 123 14.43 -8.84 -31.86
CA GLU A 123 14.51 -8.90 -33.34
C GLU A 123 13.84 -10.12 -33.98
N VAL A 124 13.29 -11.04 -33.20
CA VAL A 124 12.79 -12.33 -33.68
C VAL A 124 11.28 -12.30 -33.88
N GLY A 125 10.71 -11.30 -34.49
CA GLY A 125 9.30 -11.29 -34.89
C GLY A 125 8.29 -11.68 -33.81
N ASN A 126 8.73 -12.07 -32.67
CA ASN A 126 7.92 -12.22 -31.46
C ASN A 126 8.06 -10.95 -30.68
N GLU A 127 6.99 -10.25 -30.55
CA GLU A 127 6.89 -8.99 -29.83
C GLU A 127 7.03 -9.20 -28.32
N GLU A 128 8.13 -9.81 -27.88
CA GLU A 128 8.44 -9.84 -26.46
C GLU A 128 9.09 -8.52 -26.07
N ILE A 129 8.42 -7.82 -25.20
CA ILE A 129 8.92 -6.58 -24.62
C ILE A 129 9.47 -6.90 -23.24
N HIS A 130 10.78 -6.71 -23.05
CA HIS A 130 11.41 -6.83 -21.75
C HIS A 130 11.37 -5.45 -21.08
N LYS A 131 11.04 -5.44 -19.80
CA LYS A 131 10.94 -4.21 -19.01
C LYS A 131 12.09 -4.12 -18.04
N GLU A 132 12.81 -3.02 -18.08
CA GLU A 132 13.80 -2.67 -17.08
C GLU A 132 13.30 -1.45 -16.29
N GLN A 133 13.23 -1.58 -14.96
CA GLN A 133 12.72 -0.53 -14.09
C GLN A 133 13.84 0.11 -13.28
N LYS A 134 13.84 1.44 -13.24
CA LYS A 134 14.71 2.22 -12.35
C LYS A 134 13.84 3.12 -11.49
N ILE A 135 13.97 2.98 -10.18
CA ILE A 135 13.28 3.83 -9.22
C ILE A 135 14.20 5.00 -8.88
N LYS A 136 13.69 6.21 -9.05
CA LYS A 136 14.43 7.42 -8.71
C LYS A 136 14.12 7.84 -7.28
#